data_8a2d8be6eae59d23eb34d350c3ca365a
#
_entry.id   8a2d8be6eae59d23eb34d350c3ca365a
#
_cell.length_a   1.000
_cell.length_b   1.000
_cell.length_c   1.000
_cell.angle_alpha   90.00
_cell.angle_beta   90.00
_cell.angle_gamma   90.00
#
_symmetry.space_group_name_H-M   'P 1'
#
loop_
_entity.id
_entity.type
_entity.pdbx_description
1 polymer ?
#
loop_
_entity_poly.entity_id
_entity_poly.type
_entity_poly.pdbx_seq_one_letter_code
_entity_poly.pdbx_strand_id
1 'polypeptide(L)'
;VNESVNGILSVCADTGNLKTFLFTALMGAFVILVRISGGVKGFVNYLTEQSKRVKSPRMAMLIAYVIGIIIFIDGLLSIMFTGVVTRPLIDKFKVSREKLAYICDATSAPVNAIIPLNSWGAMLMGLISAEIASGYIQGEPMNLLIRSLPFQFYSILSLLFVLFYIVTGKDWGPMKKAELRVRNTGKLYDDGVTPLLNDNDGFEELVEEGRENKWNMMFPLITLIGGAFI
;
A
#
# COMPACT_ATOMS: atom_id res chain seq x y z
N VAL A 1 20.71 28.05 14.12
CA VAL A 1 21.43 26.73 14.04
C VAL A 1 21.21 25.95 15.34
N ASN A 2 21.48 26.50 16.54
CA ASN A 2 21.33 25.77 17.80
C ASN A 2 19.87 25.32 18.08
N GLU A 3 18.89 26.17 17.81
CA GLU A 3 17.47 25.81 17.99
C GLU A 3 17.03 24.70 17.06
N SER A 4 17.49 24.71 15.81
CA SER A 4 17.18 23.64 14.85
C SER A 4 17.84 22.31 15.25
N VAL A 5 19.08 22.36 15.72
CA VAL A 5 19.80 21.16 16.22
C VAL A 5 19.12 20.62 17.48
N ASN A 6 18.75 21.49 18.43
CA ASN A 6 18.04 21.09 19.64
C ASN A 6 16.65 20.52 19.31
N GLY A 7 15.96 21.06 18.29
CA GLY A 7 14.71 20.51 17.80
C GLY A 7 14.86 19.09 17.25
N ILE A 8 15.88 18.85 16.43
CA ILE A 8 16.18 17.50 15.91
C ILE A 8 16.52 16.54 17.06
N LEU A 9 17.36 16.97 18.00
CA LEU A 9 17.74 16.15 19.16
C LEU A 9 16.52 15.81 20.04
N SER A 10 15.62 16.76 20.27
CA SER A 10 14.39 16.51 21.03
C SER A 10 13.46 15.53 20.35
N VAL A 11 13.32 15.60 19.02
CA VAL A 11 12.54 14.64 18.23
C VAL A 11 13.15 13.25 18.30
N CYS A 12 14.49 13.17 18.21
CA CYS A 12 15.21 11.88 18.31
C CYS A 12 15.23 11.32 19.73
N ALA A 13 15.15 12.15 20.77
CA ALA A 13 15.12 11.72 22.17
C ALA A 13 13.72 11.30 22.64
N ASP A 14 12.68 11.67 21.92
CA ASP A 14 11.31 11.26 22.23
C ASP A 14 11.12 9.76 21.98
N THR A 15 10.65 9.05 23.01
CA THR A 15 10.46 7.58 22.96
C THR A 15 9.41 7.15 21.96
N GLY A 16 8.38 7.96 21.70
CA GLY A 16 7.36 7.70 20.70
C GLY A 16 7.92 7.78 19.30
N ASN A 17 8.69 8.82 19.01
CA ASN A 17 9.37 8.98 17.73
C ASN A 17 10.42 7.88 17.49
N LEU A 18 11.19 7.51 18.51
CA LEU A 18 12.15 6.39 18.45
C LEU A 18 11.46 5.07 18.10
N LYS A 19 10.31 4.76 18.71
CA LYS A 19 9.51 3.57 18.36
C LYS A 19 9.06 3.62 16.91
N THR A 20 8.63 4.77 16.42
CA THR A 20 8.21 4.96 15.02
C THR A 20 9.38 4.76 14.05
N PHE A 21 10.56 5.30 14.35
CA PHE A 21 11.76 5.10 13.54
C PHE A 21 12.18 3.63 13.50
N LEU A 22 12.21 2.97 14.66
CA LEU A 22 12.52 1.53 14.73
C LEU A 22 11.50 0.69 13.98
N PHE A 23 10.22 0.98 14.14
CA PHE A 23 9.15 0.31 13.39
C PHE A 23 9.34 0.47 11.89
N THR A 24 9.59 1.69 11.41
CA THR A 24 9.81 1.97 9.97
C THR A 24 11.03 1.22 9.45
N ALA A 25 12.14 1.21 10.20
CA ALA A 25 13.36 0.48 9.83
C ALA A 25 13.13 -1.04 9.77
N LEU A 26 12.44 -1.59 10.78
CA LEU A 26 12.09 -3.02 10.82
C LEU A 26 11.14 -3.41 9.69
N MET A 27 10.17 -2.55 9.37
CA MET A 27 9.26 -2.78 8.23
C MET A 27 9.99 -2.73 6.90
N GLY A 28 10.95 -1.82 6.74
CA GLY A 28 11.82 -1.79 5.56
C GLY A 28 12.63 -3.09 5.41
N ALA A 29 13.25 -3.55 6.50
CA ALA A 29 13.97 -4.82 6.52
C ALA A 29 13.05 -6.01 6.23
N PHE A 30 11.84 -6.02 6.79
CA PHE A 30 10.82 -7.05 6.52
C PHE A 30 10.48 -7.14 5.03
N VAL A 31 10.22 -6.00 4.38
CA VAL A 31 9.94 -5.95 2.93
C VAL A 31 11.08 -6.54 2.12
N ILE A 32 12.33 -6.13 2.44
CA ILE A 32 13.53 -6.64 1.77
C ILE A 32 13.65 -8.15 1.96
N LEU A 33 13.49 -8.67 3.19
CA LEU A 33 13.57 -10.09 3.49
C LEU A 33 12.53 -10.90 2.72
N VAL A 34 11.28 -10.42 2.63
CA VAL A 34 10.23 -11.07 1.85
C VAL A 34 10.57 -11.09 0.35
N ARG A 35 11.22 -10.03 -0.16
CA ARG A 35 11.67 -9.97 -1.57
C ARG A 35 12.81 -10.96 -1.84
N ILE A 36 13.91 -10.89 -1.07
CA ILE A 36 15.09 -11.76 -1.29
C ILE A 36 14.84 -13.24 -0.97
N SER A 37 13.83 -13.56 -0.13
CA SER A 37 13.41 -14.94 0.11
C SER A 37 12.64 -15.56 -1.06
N GLY A 38 12.45 -14.83 -2.16
CA GLY A 38 11.64 -15.28 -3.30
C GLY A 38 10.13 -15.28 -3.03
N GLY A 39 9.70 -14.71 -1.89
CA GLY A 39 8.28 -14.68 -1.51
C GLY A 39 7.42 -13.91 -2.50
N VAL A 40 7.87 -12.73 -2.92
CA VAL A 40 7.16 -11.89 -3.91
C VAL A 40 7.07 -12.62 -5.25
N LYS A 41 8.19 -13.14 -5.76
CA LYS A 41 8.23 -13.85 -7.05
C LYS A 41 7.38 -15.12 -7.02
N GLY A 42 7.46 -15.91 -5.94
CA GLY A 42 6.62 -17.09 -5.75
C GLY A 42 5.13 -16.77 -5.67
N PHE A 43 4.75 -15.65 -5.06
CA PHE A 43 3.36 -15.20 -5.00
C PHE A 43 2.87 -14.66 -6.36
N VAL A 44 3.71 -13.93 -7.08
CA VAL A 44 3.43 -13.48 -8.46
C VAL A 44 3.23 -14.67 -9.38
N ASN A 45 4.10 -15.69 -9.32
CA ASN A 45 3.96 -16.93 -10.09
C ASN A 45 2.64 -17.63 -9.77
N TYR A 46 2.31 -17.75 -8.49
CA TYR A 46 1.03 -18.31 -8.06
C TYR A 46 -0.18 -17.52 -8.59
N LEU A 47 -0.15 -16.19 -8.52
CA LEU A 47 -1.20 -15.36 -9.11
C LEU A 47 -1.25 -15.48 -10.63
N THR A 48 -0.10 -15.59 -11.28
CA THR A 48 0.00 -15.76 -12.74
C THR A 48 -0.54 -17.12 -13.18
N GLU A 49 -0.29 -18.18 -12.42
CA GLU A 49 -0.91 -19.50 -12.65
C GLU A 49 -2.43 -19.46 -12.40
N GLN A 50 -2.86 -18.83 -11.31
CA GLN A 50 -4.28 -18.58 -11.05
C GLN A 50 -4.88 -17.59 -12.07
N SER A 51 -4.08 -16.80 -12.76
CA SER A 51 -4.51 -15.86 -13.80
C SER A 51 -5.12 -16.56 -15.02
N LYS A 52 -4.97 -17.88 -15.14
CA LYS A 52 -5.80 -18.71 -16.05
C LYS A 52 -7.30 -18.55 -15.72
N ARG A 53 -7.64 -18.18 -14.48
CA ARG A 53 -9.00 -17.83 -14.01
C ARG A 53 -9.33 -16.35 -14.17
N VAL A 54 -8.32 -15.47 -14.22
CA VAL A 54 -8.50 -14.03 -14.46
C VAL A 54 -8.67 -13.82 -15.97
N LYS A 55 -9.87 -13.48 -16.38
CA LYS A 55 -10.25 -13.39 -17.79
C LYS A 55 -10.45 -11.97 -18.31
N SER A 56 -10.28 -10.96 -17.45
CA SER A 56 -10.56 -9.58 -17.83
C SER A 56 -9.66 -8.56 -17.12
N PRO A 57 -9.41 -7.39 -17.76
CA PRO A 57 -8.70 -6.28 -17.14
C PRO A 57 -9.36 -5.80 -15.85
N ARG A 58 -10.70 -5.82 -15.79
CA ARG A 58 -11.46 -5.42 -14.59
C ARG A 58 -11.17 -6.34 -13.41
N MET A 59 -11.10 -7.64 -13.65
CA MET A 59 -10.78 -8.61 -12.60
C MET A 59 -9.34 -8.43 -12.08
N ALA A 60 -8.39 -8.12 -12.95
CA ALA A 60 -7.02 -7.79 -12.57
C ALA A 60 -6.96 -6.55 -11.65
N MET A 61 -7.67 -5.48 -12.03
CA MET A 61 -7.79 -4.27 -11.23
C MET A 61 -8.52 -4.49 -9.90
N LEU A 62 -9.57 -5.32 -9.87
CA LEU A 62 -10.25 -5.69 -8.63
C LEU A 62 -9.34 -6.46 -7.67
N ILE A 63 -8.48 -7.34 -8.19
CA ILE A 63 -7.47 -8.02 -7.37
C ILE A 63 -6.51 -7.02 -6.76
N ALA A 64 -6.01 -6.04 -7.53
CA ALA A 64 -5.17 -4.99 -7.00
C ALA A 64 -5.89 -4.18 -5.90
N TYR A 65 -7.13 -3.81 -6.13
CA TYR A 65 -7.99 -3.12 -5.16
C TYR A 65 -8.16 -3.90 -3.86
N VAL A 66 -8.48 -5.19 -3.95
CA VAL A 66 -8.67 -6.06 -2.77
C VAL A 66 -7.36 -6.25 -2.01
N ILE A 67 -6.24 -6.45 -2.70
CA ILE A 67 -4.92 -6.57 -2.08
C ILE A 67 -4.57 -5.28 -1.33
N GLY A 68 -4.78 -4.11 -1.96
CA GLY A 68 -4.55 -2.81 -1.33
C GLY A 68 -5.38 -2.58 -0.06
N ILE A 69 -6.60 -3.10 0.00
CA ILE A 69 -7.45 -3.05 1.21
C ILE A 69 -6.95 -4.00 2.29
N ILE A 70 -6.55 -5.22 1.93
CA ILE A 70 -6.11 -6.24 2.89
C ILE A 70 -4.81 -5.82 3.58
N ILE A 71 -3.91 -5.13 2.87
CA ILE A 71 -2.63 -4.68 3.42
C ILE A 71 -2.79 -3.29 4.04
N PHE A 72 -3.47 -3.20 5.18
CA PHE A 72 -3.81 -1.94 5.85
C PHE A 72 -2.84 -1.52 6.97
N ILE A 73 -1.81 -2.30 7.24
CA ILE A 73 -0.92 -2.10 8.41
C ILE A 73 -0.06 -0.86 8.23
N ASP A 74 0.46 -0.66 7.03
CA ASP A 74 1.30 0.47 6.68
C ASP A 74 1.06 0.91 5.23
N GLY A 75 1.01 2.23 5.00
CA GLY A 75 0.68 2.80 3.69
C GLY A 75 1.75 2.54 2.63
N LEU A 76 3.03 2.68 2.97
CA LEU A 76 4.13 2.43 2.05
C LEU A 76 4.20 0.95 1.68
N LEU A 77 4.06 0.09 2.69
CA LEU A 77 3.99 -1.36 2.49
C LEU A 77 2.83 -1.71 1.55
N SER A 78 1.64 -1.17 1.80
CA SER A 78 0.45 -1.40 0.97
C SER A 78 0.69 -1.02 -0.49
N ILE A 79 1.20 0.19 -0.77
CA ILE A 79 1.49 0.66 -2.13
C ILE A 79 2.52 -0.24 -2.80
N MET A 80 3.66 -0.50 -2.14
CA MET A 80 4.75 -1.28 -2.71
C MET A 80 4.33 -2.72 -3.00
N PHE A 81 3.71 -3.40 -2.03
CA PHE A 81 3.26 -4.79 -2.23
C PHE A 81 2.18 -4.90 -3.30
N THR A 82 1.15 -4.07 -3.22
CA THR A 82 0.08 -4.08 -4.21
C THR A 82 0.63 -3.83 -5.60
N GLY A 83 1.50 -2.82 -5.76
CA GLY A 83 2.12 -2.48 -7.02
C GLY A 83 2.96 -3.62 -7.58
N VAL A 84 3.93 -4.15 -6.80
CA VAL A 84 4.84 -5.21 -7.25
C VAL A 84 4.09 -6.50 -7.57
N VAL A 85 3.18 -6.91 -6.69
CA VAL A 85 2.45 -8.18 -6.82
C VAL A 85 1.48 -8.18 -8.00
N THR A 86 0.79 -7.05 -8.24
CA THR A 86 -0.23 -7.01 -9.29
C THR A 86 0.28 -6.51 -10.65
N ARG A 87 1.49 -5.93 -10.70
CA ARG A 87 2.11 -5.43 -11.94
C ARG A 87 2.09 -6.45 -13.09
N PRO A 88 2.58 -7.70 -12.94
CA PRO A 88 2.57 -8.65 -14.04
C PRO A 88 1.16 -8.98 -14.56
N LEU A 89 0.19 -8.97 -13.65
CA LEU A 89 -1.21 -9.21 -14.01
C LEU A 89 -1.80 -8.05 -14.81
N ILE A 90 -1.52 -6.82 -14.38
CA ILE A 90 -1.95 -5.58 -15.05
C ILE A 90 -1.32 -5.46 -16.43
N ASP A 91 -0.01 -5.73 -16.55
CA ASP A 91 0.72 -5.69 -17.82
C ASP A 91 0.18 -6.72 -18.83
N LYS A 92 -0.12 -7.94 -18.36
CA LYS A 92 -0.73 -9.00 -19.18
C LYS A 92 -2.04 -8.56 -19.84
N PHE A 93 -2.85 -7.78 -19.13
CA PHE A 93 -4.13 -7.27 -19.63
C PHE A 93 -4.02 -5.90 -20.30
N LYS A 94 -2.80 -5.40 -20.53
CA LYS A 94 -2.55 -4.10 -21.18
C LYS A 94 -3.32 -2.95 -20.52
N VAL A 95 -3.34 -2.94 -19.20
CA VAL A 95 -3.80 -1.81 -18.39
C VAL A 95 -2.62 -0.90 -18.12
N SER A 96 -2.82 0.41 -18.15
CA SER A 96 -1.73 1.37 -17.94
C SER A 96 -1.19 1.30 -16.50
N ARG A 97 0.12 1.53 -16.35
CA ARG A 97 0.76 1.54 -15.03
C ARG A 97 0.34 2.74 -14.20
N GLU A 98 -0.03 3.84 -14.83
CA GLU A 98 -0.65 5.00 -14.18
C GLU A 98 -1.97 4.62 -13.49
N LYS A 99 -2.77 3.76 -14.14
CA LYS A 99 -4.01 3.27 -13.54
C LYS A 99 -3.74 2.35 -12.35
N LEU A 100 -2.74 1.48 -12.43
CA LEU A 100 -2.30 0.68 -11.30
C LEU A 100 -1.83 1.56 -10.15
N ALA A 101 -0.97 2.56 -10.43
CA ALA A 101 -0.48 3.49 -9.43
C ALA A 101 -1.62 4.21 -8.72
N TYR A 102 -2.63 4.66 -9.47
CA TYR A 102 -3.83 5.28 -8.89
C TYR A 102 -4.60 4.32 -7.97
N ILE A 103 -4.78 3.05 -8.37
CA ILE A 103 -5.46 2.05 -7.54
C ILE A 103 -4.66 1.81 -6.25
N CYS A 104 -3.34 1.65 -6.34
CA CYS A 104 -2.47 1.43 -5.18
C CYS A 104 -2.54 2.61 -4.20
N ASP A 105 -2.42 3.84 -4.69
CA ASP A 105 -2.46 5.05 -3.88
C ASP A 105 -3.82 5.23 -3.20
N ALA A 106 -4.89 5.15 -3.99
CA ALA A 106 -6.24 5.38 -3.52
C ALA A 106 -6.81 4.26 -2.63
N THR A 107 -6.14 3.12 -2.52
CA THR A 107 -6.49 2.05 -1.57
C THR A 107 -5.60 2.02 -0.34
N SER A 108 -4.39 2.58 -0.36
CA SER A 108 -3.48 2.53 0.78
C SER A 108 -3.81 3.57 1.85
N ALA A 109 -3.64 4.84 1.57
CA ALA A 109 -3.86 5.92 2.54
C ALA A 109 -5.31 5.98 3.05
N PRO A 110 -6.35 5.89 2.21
CA PRO A 110 -7.73 5.86 2.66
C PRO A 110 -8.07 4.69 3.58
N VAL A 111 -7.56 3.49 3.28
CA VAL A 111 -7.79 2.31 4.13
C VAL A 111 -7.12 2.47 5.48
N ASN A 112 -5.88 2.99 5.51
CA ASN A 112 -5.16 3.23 6.76
C ASN A 112 -5.85 4.28 7.64
N ALA A 113 -6.53 5.25 7.05
CA ALA A 113 -7.30 6.24 7.81
C ALA A 113 -8.59 5.65 8.41
N ILE A 114 -9.24 4.69 7.74
CA ILE A 114 -10.49 4.08 8.20
C ILE A 114 -10.23 2.97 9.22
N ILE A 115 -9.17 2.19 9.06
CA ILE A 115 -8.86 1.09 9.98
C ILE A 115 -8.00 1.62 11.13
N PRO A 116 -8.49 1.64 12.38
CA PRO A 116 -7.76 2.24 13.51
C PRO A 116 -6.59 1.39 14.03
N LEU A 117 -6.42 0.16 13.51
CA LEU A 117 -5.44 -0.83 13.99
C LEU A 117 -4.12 -0.76 13.21
N ASN A 118 -3.57 0.45 13.07
CA ASN A 118 -2.30 0.71 12.40
C ASN A 118 -1.59 1.92 13.03
N SER A 119 -0.44 2.32 12.51
CA SER A 119 0.34 3.46 13.00
C SER A 119 -0.43 4.79 12.97
N TRP A 120 -1.29 5.00 11.97
CA TRP A 120 -2.14 6.19 11.87
C TRP A 120 -3.20 6.22 12.96
N GLY A 121 -3.85 5.09 13.24
CA GLY A 121 -4.80 4.97 14.33
C GLY A 121 -4.16 5.24 15.70
N ALA A 122 -2.96 4.70 15.92
CA ALA A 122 -2.20 4.96 17.16
C ALA A 122 -1.85 6.45 17.30
N MET A 123 -1.42 7.11 16.23
CA MET A 123 -1.14 8.55 16.21
C MET A 123 -2.40 9.37 16.50
N LEU A 124 -3.51 9.07 15.85
CA LEU A 124 -4.78 9.77 16.08
C LEU A 124 -5.29 9.59 17.51
N MET A 125 -5.18 8.38 18.07
CA MET A 125 -5.52 8.15 19.48
C MET A 125 -4.63 8.97 20.43
N GLY A 126 -3.34 9.12 20.11
CA GLY A 126 -2.43 9.98 20.87
C GLY A 126 -2.87 11.44 20.86
N LEU A 127 -3.25 11.98 19.70
CA LEU A 127 -3.77 13.33 19.57
C LEU A 127 -5.09 13.52 20.35
N ILE A 128 -6.03 12.60 20.21
CA ILE A 128 -7.31 12.62 20.94
C ILE A 128 -7.04 12.56 22.46
N SER A 129 -6.10 11.74 22.91
CA SER A 129 -5.73 11.65 24.32
C SER A 129 -5.17 12.96 24.86
N ALA A 130 -4.39 13.68 24.07
CA ALA A 130 -3.86 14.99 24.44
C ALA A 130 -4.99 16.03 24.60
N GLU A 131 -5.99 16.03 23.72
CA GLU A 131 -7.15 16.92 23.81
C GLU A 131 -8.05 16.58 25.01
N ILE A 132 -8.18 15.31 25.36
CA ILE A 132 -8.88 14.87 26.57
C ILE A 132 -8.13 15.38 27.83
N ALA A 133 -6.81 15.22 27.86
CA ALA A 133 -5.97 15.69 28.96
C ALA A 133 -6.03 17.20 29.13
N SER A 134 -6.20 17.94 28.04
CA SER A 134 -6.38 19.41 28.04
C SER A 134 -7.79 19.87 28.44
N GLY A 135 -8.73 18.91 28.60
CA GLY A 135 -10.10 19.19 29.02
C GLY A 135 -11.04 19.69 27.93
N TYR A 136 -10.59 19.73 26.66
CA TYR A 136 -11.41 20.21 25.55
C TYR A 136 -12.48 19.19 25.12
N ILE A 137 -12.18 17.88 25.25
CA ILE A 137 -13.11 16.81 24.94
C ILE A 137 -13.14 15.78 26.07
N GLN A 138 -14.26 15.04 26.18
CA GLN A 138 -14.42 13.98 27.16
C GLN A 138 -14.72 12.66 26.46
N GLY A 139 -14.20 11.57 26.99
CA GLY A 139 -14.46 10.23 26.47
C GLY A 139 -13.22 9.35 26.47
N GLU A 140 -13.37 8.18 25.94
CA GLU A 140 -12.28 7.21 25.75
C GLU A 140 -11.74 7.36 24.32
N PRO A 141 -10.40 7.47 24.12
CA PRO A 141 -9.79 7.81 22.83
C PRO A 141 -10.21 6.90 21.68
N MET A 142 -10.21 5.59 21.88
CA MET A 142 -10.59 4.61 20.87
C MET A 142 -12.07 4.78 20.47
N ASN A 143 -12.94 5.03 21.42
CA ASN A 143 -14.37 5.20 21.17
C ASN A 143 -14.64 6.47 20.35
N LEU A 144 -13.95 7.56 20.66
CA LEU A 144 -14.04 8.81 19.90
C LEU A 144 -13.50 8.62 18.47
N LEU A 145 -12.38 7.89 18.31
CA LEU A 145 -11.83 7.58 17.01
C LEU A 145 -12.83 6.76 16.18
N ILE A 146 -13.39 5.68 16.73
CA ILE A 146 -14.37 4.84 16.03
C ILE A 146 -15.60 5.65 15.63
N ARG A 147 -16.09 6.53 16.48
CA ARG A 147 -17.23 7.40 16.18
C ARG A 147 -16.91 8.43 15.07
N SER A 148 -15.66 8.79 14.87
CA SER A 148 -15.25 9.70 13.80
C SER A 148 -15.16 9.02 12.42
N LEU A 149 -15.01 7.69 12.36
CA LEU A 149 -14.82 6.94 11.10
C LEU A 149 -15.91 7.20 10.04
N PRO A 150 -17.20 7.24 10.38
CA PRO A 150 -18.25 7.53 9.38
C PRO A 150 -18.16 8.91 8.75
N PHE A 151 -17.44 9.84 9.38
CA PHE A 151 -17.23 11.21 8.90
C PHE A 151 -15.94 11.38 8.08
N GLN A 152 -15.19 10.32 7.88
CA GLN A 152 -14.01 10.31 7.01
C GLN A 152 -14.41 10.23 5.53
N PHE A 153 -15.13 11.26 5.06
CA PHE A 153 -15.72 11.29 3.73
C PHE A 153 -14.70 11.11 2.62
N TYR A 154 -13.52 11.70 2.73
CA TYR A 154 -12.47 11.52 1.72
C TYR A 154 -12.10 10.05 1.54
N SER A 155 -11.80 9.36 2.62
CA SER A 155 -11.37 7.97 2.59
C SER A 155 -12.47 7.04 2.05
N ILE A 156 -13.70 7.23 2.54
CA ILE A 156 -14.86 6.43 2.11
C ILE A 156 -15.16 6.68 0.62
N LEU A 157 -15.24 7.95 0.21
CA LEU A 157 -15.53 8.31 -1.17
C LEU A 157 -14.40 7.90 -2.13
N SER A 158 -13.14 7.98 -1.71
CA SER A 158 -12.00 7.52 -2.51
C SER A 158 -12.11 6.03 -2.82
N LEU A 159 -12.36 5.20 -1.82
CA LEU A 159 -12.53 3.75 -2.00
C LEU A 159 -13.73 3.43 -2.90
N LEU A 160 -14.86 4.07 -2.66
CA LEU A 160 -16.07 3.89 -3.48
C LEU A 160 -15.83 4.35 -4.92
N PHE A 161 -15.12 5.45 -5.12
CA PHE A 161 -14.84 5.98 -6.45
C PHE A 161 -13.89 5.05 -7.24
N VAL A 162 -12.85 4.52 -6.60
CA VAL A 162 -11.96 3.53 -7.25
C VAL A 162 -12.75 2.29 -7.65
N LEU A 163 -13.58 1.77 -6.75
CA LEU A 163 -14.42 0.61 -7.06
C LEU A 163 -15.37 0.91 -8.23
N PHE A 164 -16.06 2.04 -8.19
CA PHE A 164 -16.93 2.50 -9.28
C PHE A 164 -16.15 2.64 -10.60
N TYR A 165 -14.96 3.23 -10.55
CA TYR A 165 -14.08 3.40 -11.69
C TYR A 165 -13.67 2.05 -12.32
N ILE A 166 -13.29 1.07 -11.51
CA ILE A 166 -12.94 -0.28 -11.97
C ILE A 166 -14.15 -0.98 -12.60
N VAL A 167 -15.30 -0.93 -11.95
CA VAL A 167 -16.53 -1.61 -12.40
C VAL A 167 -17.05 -1.02 -13.71
N THR A 168 -17.10 0.31 -13.80
CA THR A 168 -17.59 0.99 -15.03
C THR A 168 -16.61 0.87 -16.19
N GLY A 169 -15.29 0.84 -15.89
CA GLY A 169 -14.24 0.79 -16.90
C GLY A 169 -14.18 2.05 -17.78
N LYS A 170 -14.75 3.16 -17.32
CA LYS A 170 -14.75 4.44 -18.04
C LYS A 170 -13.55 5.27 -17.62
N ASP A 171 -12.71 5.63 -18.56
CA ASP A 171 -11.54 6.45 -18.36
C ASP A 171 -11.77 7.89 -18.79
N TRP A 172 -11.27 8.85 -18.01
CA TRP A 172 -11.38 10.28 -18.28
C TRP A 172 -10.03 10.97 -18.23
N GLY A 173 -9.94 12.10 -18.91
CA GLY A 173 -8.77 13.00 -18.84
C GLY A 173 -7.44 12.32 -19.14
N PRO A 174 -6.39 12.58 -18.35
CA PRO A 174 -5.05 12.01 -18.55
C PRO A 174 -5.03 10.50 -18.50
N MET A 175 -5.85 9.87 -17.64
CA MET A 175 -5.93 8.42 -17.53
C MET A 175 -6.42 7.75 -18.81
N LYS A 176 -7.38 8.37 -19.52
CA LYS A 176 -7.83 7.91 -20.82
C LYS A 176 -6.71 7.93 -21.86
N LYS A 177 -5.84 8.97 -21.82
CA LYS A 177 -4.68 9.05 -22.72
C LYS A 177 -3.70 7.91 -22.44
N ALA A 178 -3.39 7.64 -21.16
CA ALA A 178 -2.53 6.55 -20.75
C ALA A 178 -3.06 5.19 -21.22
N GLU A 179 -4.34 4.90 -21.01
CA GLU A 179 -4.98 3.66 -21.46
C GLU A 179 -4.97 3.52 -22.98
N LEU A 180 -5.26 4.59 -23.73
CA LEU A 180 -5.19 4.58 -25.20
C LEU A 180 -3.77 4.34 -25.69
N ARG A 181 -2.75 4.93 -25.04
CA ARG A 181 -1.34 4.67 -25.36
C ARG A 181 -1.03 3.18 -25.24
N VAL A 182 -1.34 2.58 -24.09
CA VAL A 182 -1.05 1.16 -23.85
C VAL A 182 -1.79 0.26 -24.83
N ARG A 183 -3.06 0.55 -25.13
CA ARG A 183 -3.86 -0.24 -26.08
C ARG A 183 -3.34 -0.14 -27.51
N ASN A 184 -2.94 1.05 -27.95
CA ASN A 184 -2.55 1.30 -29.33
C ASN A 184 -1.08 0.96 -29.63
N THR A 185 -0.18 1.22 -28.67
CA THR A 185 1.27 1.08 -28.88
C THR A 185 1.90 -0.03 -28.07
N GLY A 186 1.21 -0.55 -27.06
CA GLY A 186 1.77 -1.50 -26.07
C GLY A 186 2.77 -0.87 -25.10
N LYS A 187 3.07 0.44 -25.23
CA LYS A 187 4.01 1.14 -24.34
C LYS A 187 3.37 1.38 -22.97
N LEU A 188 3.94 0.79 -21.94
CA LEU A 188 3.47 0.93 -20.55
C LEU A 188 3.76 2.31 -19.95
N TYR A 189 4.73 3.03 -20.49
CA TYR A 189 5.15 4.37 -20.07
C TYR A 189 5.07 5.36 -21.23
N ASP A 190 5.05 6.64 -20.92
CA ASP A 190 5.13 7.71 -21.90
C ASP A 190 6.57 7.86 -22.43
N ASP A 191 6.75 8.41 -23.65
CA ASP A 191 8.06 8.63 -24.23
C ASP A 191 8.85 9.62 -23.36
N GLY A 192 10.08 9.26 -22.97
CA GLY A 192 10.95 10.06 -22.11
C GLY A 192 10.75 9.89 -20.60
N VAL A 193 9.82 9.05 -20.15
CA VAL A 193 9.68 8.71 -18.74
C VAL A 193 10.52 7.48 -18.44
N THR A 194 11.51 7.65 -17.58
CA THR A 194 12.25 6.54 -16.96
C THR A 194 11.57 6.22 -15.60
N PRO A 195 11.03 5.02 -15.40
CA PRO A 195 10.49 4.65 -14.11
C PRO A 195 11.60 4.65 -13.06
N LEU A 196 11.30 5.17 -11.86
CA LEU A 196 12.24 5.20 -10.72
C LEU A 196 12.69 3.80 -10.30
N LEU A 197 11.86 2.79 -10.54
CA LEU A 197 12.16 1.38 -10.35
C LEU A 197 12.08 0.70 -11.72
N ASN A 198 13.22 0.36 -12.29
CA ASN A 198 13.28 -0.48 -13.48
C ASN A 198 12.82 -1.91 -13.14
N ASP A 199 12.29 -2.61 -14.14
CA ASP A 199 11.93 -4.03 -13.99
C ASP A 199 13.16 -4.89 -13.64
N ASN A 200 14.37 -4.36 -13.87
CA ASN A 200 15.70 -4.94 -13.57
C ASN A 200 16.35 -4.32 -12.32
N ASP A 201 15.66 -3.60 -11.46
CA ASP A 201 16.26 -3.14 -10.21
C ASP A 201 16.67 -4.37 -9.39
N GLY A 202 17.98 -4.59 -9.31
CA GLY A 202 18.80 -5.71 -8.84
C GLY A 202 18.37 -6.51 -7.60
N PHE A 203 17.13 -6.38 -7.18
CA PHE A 203 16.53 -7.26 -6.18
C PHE A 203 15.99 -8.56 -6.79
N GLU A 204 15.71 -8.62 -8.11
CA GLU A 204 15.41 -9.88 -8.79
C GLU A 204 16.67 -10.74 -8.97
N GLU A 205 17.84 -10.10 -9.13
CA GLU A 205 19.14 -10.79 -9.20
C GLU A 205 19.57 -11.42 -7.87
N LEU A 206 19.01 -10.96 -6.73
CA LEU A 206 19.31 -11.50 -5.40
C LEU A 206 18.49 -12.75 -5.03
N VAL A 207 17.51 -13.11 -5.84
CA VAL A 207 16.71 -14.32 -5.62
C VAL A 207 17.36 -15.50 -6.32
N GLU A 208 17.93 -16.44 -5.56
CA GLU A 208 18.43 -17.71 -6.10
C GLU A 208 17.30 -18.46 -6.84
N GLU A 209 17.58 -18.90 -8.07
CA GLU A 209 16.64 -19.71 -8.85
C GLU A 209 16.20 -20.95 -8.06
N GLY A 210 14.90 -21.20 -8.02
CA GLY A 210 14.32 -22.36 -7.31
C GLY A 210 13.87 -22.08 -5.86
N ARG A 211 14.13 -20.89 -5.28
CA ARG A 211 13.61 -20.49 -3.95
C ARG A 211 12.26 -19.77 -4.00
N GLU A 212 11.62 -19.74 -5.15
CA GLU A 212 10.35 -19.03 -5.37
C GLU A 212 9.20 -19.77 -4.69
N ASN A 213 8.80 -19.29 -3.50
CA ASN A 213 7.71 -19.89 -2.74
C ASN A 213 6.74 -18.82 -2.24
N LYS A 214 5.48 -18.89 -2.64
CA LYS A 214 4.41 -17.98 -2.19
C LYS A 214 4.28 -17.90 -0.67
N TRP A 215 4.60 -18.96 0.04
CA TRP A 215 4.50 -19.01 1.50
C TRP A 215 5.53 -18.12 2.19
N ASN A 216 6.67 -17.84 1.55
CA ASN A 216 7.67 -16.90 2.05
C ASN A 216 7.17 -15.45 2.11
N MET A 217 6.08 -15.14 1.42
CA MET A 217 5.36 -13.87 1.55
C MET A 217 4.09 -14.00 2.39
N MET A 218 3.28 -15.02 2.12
CA MET A 218 1.98 -15.17 2.76
C MET A 218 2.10 -15.42 4.27
N PHE A 219 3.04 -16.27 4.71
CA PHE A 219 3.18 -16.61 6.12
C PHE A 219 3.63 -15.41 6.96
N PRO A 220 4.71 -14.68 6.62
CA PRO A 220 5.10 -13.46 7.34
C PRO A 220 4.00 -12.39 7.34
N LEU A 221 3.27 -12.23 6.24
CA LEU A 221 2.17 -11.27 6.15
C LEU A 221 1.01 -11.65 7.08
N ILE A 222 0.60 -12.93 7.09
CA ILE A 222 -0.46 -13.43 7.99
C ILE A 222 -0.04 -13.29 9.46
N THR A 223 1.22 -13.60 9.79
CA THR A 223 1.72 -13.45 11.16
C THR A 223 1.80 -11.99 11.58
N LEU A 224 2.18 -11.08 10.69
CA LEU A 224 2.20 -9.64 10.94
C LEU A 224 0.78 -9.11 11.19
N ILE A 225 -0.17 -9.48 10.32
CA ILE A 225 -1.59 -9.10 10.48
C ILE A 225 -2.16 -9.73 11.76
N GLY A 226 -1.96 -11.02 11.97
CA GLY A 226 -2.45 -11.71 13.15
C GLY A 226 -1.86 -11.18 14.45
N GLY A 227 -0.57 -10.84 14.46
CA GLY A 227 0.10 -10.23 15.63
C GLY A 227 -0.37 -8.82 15.96
N ALA A 228 -0.92 -8.09 15.00
CA ALA A 228 -1.51 -6.77 15.24
C ALA A 228 -2.85 -6.82 16.01
N PHE A 229 -3.47 -8.00 16.12
CA PHE A 229 -4.74 -8.21 16.83
C PHE A 229 -4.57 -8.89 18.22
N ILE A 230 -3.34 -9.14 18.66
CA ILE A 230 -2.99 -9.69 19.97
C ILE A 230 -2.35 -8.60 20.82
#